data_d17b57de719e06a79f66f8cf918c4157
#
_entry.id   d17b57de719e06a79f66f8cf918c4157
#
_cell.length_a   1.000
_cell.length_b   1.000
_cell.length_c   1.000
_cell.angle_alpha   90.00
_cell.angle_beta   90.00
_cell.angle_gamma   90.00
#
_symmetry.space_group_name_H-M   'P 1'
#
loop_
_entity.id
_entity.type
_entity.pdbx_description
1 polymer ?
#
loop_
_entity_poly.entity_id
_entity_poly.type
_entity_poly.pdbx_seq_one_letter_code
_entity_poly.pdbx_strand_id
1 'polypeptide(L)' 'NEVRDAVINRSLDCLIYSNSILEKINEDEFIDLLNSTETIGGKIYGVDASTDIGLRISSLGGIVGLLRYATR' A
#
# COMPACT_ATOMS: atom_id res chain seq x y z
N ASN A 1 0.66 9.32 -6.09
CA ASN A 1 0.91 8.07 -6.79
C ASN A 1 -0.37 7.29 -6.98
N GLU A 2 -0.32 6.18 -7.70
CA GLU A 2 -1.51 5.39 -8.03
C GLU A 2 -2.23 4.84 -6.80
N VAL A 3 -1.49 4.41 -5.79
CA VAL A 3 -2.08 3.89 -4.56
C VAL A 3 -2.83 4.99 -3.81
N ARG A 4 -2.22 6.16 -3.69
CA ARG A 4 -2.86 7.30 -3.02
C ARG A 4 -4.11 7.75 -3.78
N ASP A 5 -4.07 7.74 -5.11
CA ASP A 5 -5.23 8.09 -5.94
C ASP A 5 -6.36 7.08 -5.73
N ALA A 6 -6.03 5.79 -5.64
CA ALA A 6 -7.02 4.75 -5.38
C ALA A 6 -7.67 4.92 -4.01
N VAL A 7 -6.91 5.32 -2.99
CA VAL A 7 -7.46 5.61 -1.66
C VAL A 7 -8.42 6.81 -1.72
N ILE A 8 -8.01 7.88 -2.38
CA ILE A 8 -8.84 9.09 -2.53
C ILE A 8 -10.15 8.75 -3.24
N ASN A 9 -10.11 7.90 -4.26
CA ASN A 9 -11.27 7.49 -5.03
C ASN A 9 -12.06 6.35 -4.39
N ARG A 10 -11.62 5.85 -3.23
CA ARG A 10 -12.25 4.73 -2.52
C ARG A 10 -12.32 3.46 -3.35
N SER A 11 -11.39 3.28 -4.27
CA SER A 11 -11.33 2.09 -5.13
C SER A 11 -10.35 1.04 -4.64
N LEU A 12 -9.59 1.33 -3.58
CA LEU A 12 -8.59 0.42 -3.03
C LEU A 12 -9.25 -0.64 -2.17
N ASP A 13 -9.07 -1.91 -2.50
CA ASP A 13 -9.59 -3.04 -1.74
C ASP A 13 -8.61 -3.48 -0.65
N CYS A 14 -7.32 -3.61 -1.00
CA CYS A 14 -6.31 -3.89 0.00
C CYS A 14 -4.98 -3.22 -0.36
N LEU A 15 -4.20 -2.98 0.67
CA LEU A 15 -2.88 -2.38 0.59
C LEU A 15 -1.87 -3.39 1.10
N ILE A 16 -0.84 -3.67 0.32
CA ILE A 16 0.24 -4.56 0.71
C ILE A 16 1.54 -3.76 0.72
N TYR A 17 2.25 -3.80 1.82
CA TYR A 17 3.51 -3.08 1.93
C TYR A 17 4.62 -4.03 2.40
N SER A 18 5.86 -3.71 1.99
CA SER A 18 7.07 -4.33 2.50
C SER A 18 7.62 -3.44 3.61
N ASN A 19 8.20 -4.05 4.65
CA ASN A 19 8.82 -3.27 5.73
C ASN A 19 9.96 -2.36 5.24
N SER A 20 10.48 -2.59 4.04
CA SER A 20 11.48 -1.71 3.44
C SER A 20 10.93 -0.34 3.07
N ILE A 21 9.60 -0.19 2.96
CA ILE A 21 9.00 1.11 2.63
C ILE A 21 9.30 2.17 3.70
N LEU A 22 9.51 1.74 4.94
CA LEU A 22 9.80 2.65 6.04
C LEU A 22 11.12 3.39 5.87
N GLU A 23 11.99 2.91 5.00
CA GLU A 23 13.25 3.57 4.65
C GLU A 23 13.07 4.63 3.56
N LYS A 24 11.94 4.58 2.84
CA LYS A 24 11.70 5.42 1.65
C LYS A 24 10.62 6.47 1.87
N ILE A 25 9.72 6.26 2.82
CA ILE A 25 8.58 7.12 3.04
C ILE A 25 8.65 7.70 4.46
N ASN A 26 8.16 8.91 4.62
CA ASN A 26 8.03 9.54 5.92
C ASN A 26 7.02 8.77 6.76
N GLU A 27 7.32 8.57 8.05
CA GLU A 27 6.44 7.83 8.96
C GLU A 27 5.04 8.43 9.02
N ASP A 28 4.93 9.75 9.09
CA ASP A 28 3.64 10.44 9.15
C ASP A 28 2.82 10.20 7.88
N GLU A 29 3.47 10.23 6.72
CA GLU A 29 2.80 9.93 5.45
C GLU A 29 2.34 8.49 5.39
N PHE A 30 3.15 7.57 5.91
CA PHE A 30 2.80 6.16 5.94
C PHE A 30 1.58 5.91 6.84
N ILE A 31 1.57 6.51 8.03
CA ILE A 31 0.45 6.40 8.96
C ILE A 31 -0.81 6.98 8.35
N ASP A 32 -0.71 8.14 7.69
CA ASP A 32 -1.85 8.75 6.99
C ASP A 32 -2.42 7.82 5.94
N LEU A 33 -1.56 7.17 5.16
CA LEU A 33 -1.99 6.25 4.12
C LEU A 33 -2.72 5.04 4.72
N LEU A 34 -2.20 4.48 5.81
CA LEU A 34 -2.84 3.37 6.50
C LEU A 34 -4.21 3.77 7.05
N ASN A 35 -4.29 4.92 7.71
CA ASN A 35 -5.54 5.41 8.27
C ASN A 35 -6.58 5.68 7.19
N SER A 36 -6.17 6.28 6.08
CA SER A 36 -7.05 6.54 4.95
C SER A 36 -7.59 5.24 4.36
N THR A 37 -6.73 4.23 4.25
CA THR A 37 -7.12 2.91 3.74
C THR A 37 -8.16 2.26 4.65
N GLU A 38 -7.97 2.31 5.96
CA GLU A 38 -8.93 1.77 6.92
C GLU A 38 -10.26 2.51 6.86
N THR A 39 -10.22 3.82 6.70
CA THR A 39 -11.42 4.66 6.65
C THR A 39 -12.34 4.26 5.50
N ILE A 40 -11.78 3.85 4.37
CA ILE A 40 -12.58 3.43 3.20
C ILE A 40 -12.88 1.93 3.22
N GLY A 41 -12.56 1.22 4.31
CA GLY A 41 -12.83 -0.20 4.44
C GLY A 41 -11.82 -1.11 3.74
N GLY A 42 -10.67 -0.58 3.34
CA GLY A 42 -9.60 -1.37 2.74
C GLY A 42 -8.87 -2.19 3.78
N LYS A 43 -8.29 -3.31 3.35
CA LYS A 43 -7.48 -4.18 4.20
C LYS A 43 -6.01 -3.84 4.04
N ILE A 44 -5.22 -4.08 5.08
CA ILE A 44 -3.80 -3.77 5.09
C ILE A 44 -3.02 -5.03 5.43
N TYR A 45 -2.00 -5.33 4.63
CA TYR A 45 -1.11 -6.47 4.85
C TYR A 45 0.34 -6.01 4.81
N GLY A 46 1.13 -6.43 5.79
CA GLY A 46 2.56 -6.17 5.82
C GLY A 46 3.32 -7.45 5.51
N VAL A 47 4.38 -7.35 4.72
CA VAL A 47 5.25 -8.48 4.39
C VAL A 47 6.70 -8.13 4.71
N ASP A 48 7.49 -9.16 5.03
CA ASP A 48 8.91 -8.98 5.31
C ASP A 48 9.67 -8.88 3.97
N ALA A 49 10.51 -7.86 3.85
CA ALA A 49 11.29 -7.62 2.64
C ALA A 49 12.25 -8.77 2.29
N SER A 50 12.59 -9.62 3.25
CA SER A 50 13.49 -10.76 3.02
C SER A 50 12.79 -11.97 2.39
N THR A 51 11.45 -11.96 2.32
CA THR A 51 10.69 -13.04 1.69
C THR A 51 10.60 -12.80 0.17
N ASP A 52 10.24 -13.84 -0.58
CA ASP A 52 10.07 -13.73 -2.02
C ASP A 52 9.03 -12.68 -2.39
N ILE A 53 7.89 -12.70 -1.70
CA ILE A 53 6.84 -11.72 -1.95
C ILE A 53 7.28 -10.32 -1.52
N GLY A 54 8.00 -10.22 -0.40
CA GLY A 54 8.53 -8.94 0.07
C GLY A 54 9.54 -8.33 -0.89
N LEU A 55 10.40 -9.16 -1.49
CA LEU A 55 11.34 -8.70 -2.52
C LEU A 55 10.58 -8.18 -3.74
N ARG A 56 9.52 -8.85 -4.14
CA ARG A 56 8.71 -8.44 -5.26
C ARG A 56 8.00 -7.11 -4.99
N ILE A 57 7.42 -6.96 -3.80
CA ILE A 57 6.78 -5.72 -3.38
C ILE A 57 7.82 -4.59 -3.32
N SER A 58 9.01 -4.86 -2.77
CA SER A 58 10.09 -3.87 -2.69
C SER A 58 10.53 -3.39 -4.07
N SER A 59 10.59 -4.29 -5.05
CA SER A 59 10.97 -3.91 -6.43
C SER A 59 9.90 -3.06 -7.11
N LEU A 60 8.67 -3.11 -6.63
CA LEU A 60 7.56 -2.28 -7.14
C LEU A 60 7.43 -0.95 -6.38
N GLY A 61 8.38 -0.64 -5.51
CA GLY A 61 8.39 0.60 -4.75
C GLY A 61 8.09 0.44 -3.26
N GLY A 62 7.87 -0.79 -2.81
CA GLY A 62 7.65 -1.11 -1.40
C GLY A 62 6.20 -1.10 -0.96
N ILE A 63 5.28 -0.70 -1.84
CA ILE A 63 3.85 -0.64 -1.53
C ILE A 63 3.04 -0.93 -2.78
N VAL A 64 1.98 -1.72 -2.65
CA VAL A 64 1.12 -2.12 -3.77
C VAL A 64 -0.33 -2.05 -3.30
N GLY A 65 -1.20 -1.53 -4.15
CA GLY A 65 -2.63 -1.51 -3.90
C GLY A 65 -3.39 -2.43 -4.84
N LEU A 66 -4.34 -3.18 -4.30
CA LEU A 66 -5.28 -3.99 -5.10
C LEU A 66 -6.61 -3.26 -5.16
N LEU A 67 -7.14 -3.09 -6.34
CA LEU A 67 -8.35 -2.31 -6.57
C LEU A 67 -9.62 -3.17 -6.50
N ARG A 68 -10.71 -2.56 -6.05
CA ARG A 68 -12.02 -3.20 -6.02
C ARG A 68 -12.59 -3.35 -7.41
N TYR A 69 -12.25 -2.41 -8.29
CA TYR A 69 -12.77 -2.35 -9.64
C TYR A 69 -11.60 -2.26 -10.62
N ALA A 70 -11.81 -2.77 -11.80
CA ALA A 70 -10.88 -2.51 -12.89
C ALA A 70 -11.00 -1.02 -13.24
N THR A 71 -9.91 -0.28 -13.11
CA THR A 71 -9.86 1.12 -13.52
C THR A 71 -9.37 1.22 -14.96
N ARG A 72 -9.86 2.21 -15.66
CA ARG A 72 -9.49 2.44 -17.05
C ARG A 72 -9.15 3.88 -17.30
#